data_b72fc9283c5bc660d08493f8038771d6
#
_entry.id   b72fc9283c5bc660d08493f8038771d6
#
_cell.length_a   1.000
_cell.length_b   1.000
_cell.length_c   1.000
_cell.angle_alpha   90.00
_cell.angle_beta   90.00
_cell.angle_gamma   90.00
#
_symmetry.space_group_name_H-M   'P 1'
#
loop_
_entity.id
_entity.type
_entity.pdbx_description
1 polymer ?
#
loop_
_entity_poly.entity_id
_entity_poly.type
_entity_poly.pdbx_seq_one_letter_code
_entity_poly.pdbx_strand_id
1 'polypeptide(L)'
;MNILSKPLFILLSTLLLINSLSSNGQYLSPINTDHKLKNQLDTIVNCSVVDYLSNNNTFSVSIGIYIKGHKTTYTYSREKLPNADNYYNIGSVAKTFVGALLAQAVLDKKINLDDDIRKYLPGVYSNLQYRAHGIRVKHLANHTSALPKTFRSLPTKVVDSLRGLTIPEQVDYLGKYSRDNLLDDLRKVKPDTVPGTKFSYNSTAVVVLIALLESSYKDSYEHLISAYLKGHLGMHYTAPYLDESQINDVVQGHDNKGQPVPFANLSGFYFGPTMNSTINDMLIYIEANLKLNDRALGLTHQLTYGKDDGFGMGLGWMINRDERGVRYFYHDGNTKIGYNTLCVLYPTDDYGIVIMVNDTIDQRKVSELENDIRHQLLLYNRRQVQPSSSAEKKD
;
A
#
# COMPACT_ATOMS: atom_id res chain seq x y z
N MET A 1 52.63 51.70 -2.46
CA MET A 1 52.58 50.52 -3.36
C MET A 1 51.87 49.42 -2.63
N ASN A 2 50.54 49.33 -2.82
CA ASN A 2 49.68 48.39 -2.14
C ASN A 2 49.40 47.18 -3.08
N ILE A 3 49.78 46.01 -2.62
CA ILE A 3 49.44 44.73 -3.30
C ILE A 3 48.23 44.16 -2.54
N LEU A 4 47.05 44.21 -3.18
CA LEU A 4 45.82 43.60 -2.72
C LEU A 4 45.87 42.06 -2.98
N SER A 5 45.90 41.31 -1.92
CA SER A 5 45.72 39.85 -1.97
C SER A 5 44.21 39.49 -2.01
N LYS A 6 43.75 38.81 -3.05
CA LYS A 6 42.41 38.18 -3.13
C LYS A 6 42.34 36.93 -2.26
N PRO A 7 41.27 36.70 -1.51
CA PRO A 7 41.09 35.43 -0.86
C PRO A 7 40.59 34.37 -1.84
N LEU A 8 41.27 33.26 -1.87
CA LEU A 8 40.93 32.04 -2.58
C LEU A 8 39.81 31.32 -1.82
N PHE A 9 38.57 31.36 -2.35
CA PHE A 9 37.50 30.54 -1.82
C PHE A 9 37.75 29.07 -2.23
N ILE A 10 38.26 28.29 -1.27
CA ILE A 10 38.31 26.84 -1.39
C ILE A 10 36.92 26.28 -1.04
N LEU A 11 36.19 25.82 -2.06
CA LEU A 11 34.94 25.12 -1.91
C LEU A 11 35.28 23.69 -1.37
N LEU A 12 35.23 23.55 -0.03
CA LEU A 12 35.32 22.23 0.60
C LEU A 12 33.95 21.56 0.44
N SER A 13 33.83 20.67 -0.54
CA SER A 13 32.73 19.68 -0.60
C SER A 13 32.95 18.67 0.53
N THR A 14 32.41 18.97 1.71
CA THR A 14 32.35 18.00 2.81
C THR A 14 31.36 16.92 2.48
N LEU A 15 31.87 15.78 2.03
CA LEU A 15 31.17 14.51 2.06
C LEU A 15 30.93 14.18 3.54
N LEU A 16 29.75 14.49 4.09
CA LEU A 16 29.37 14.07 5.43
C LEU A 16 29.09 12.55 5.39
N LEU A 17 30.13 11.76 5.61
CA LEU A 17 30.02 10.36 6.00
C LEU A 17 29.48 10.33 7.44
N ILE A 18 28.16 10.28 7.59
CA ILE A 18 27.54 10.03 8.89
C ILE A 18 27.64 8.52 9.13
N ASN A 19 28.71 8.10 9.83
CA ASN A 19 28.80 6.76 10.41
C ASN A 19 27.89 6.72 11.64
N SER A 20 26.67 6.19 11.49
CA SER A 20 25.80 5.90 12.63
C SER A 20 26.15 4.52 13.19
N LEU A 21 26.45 4.47 14.49
CA LEU A 21 26.55 3.22 15.26
C LEU A 21 25.12 2.77 15.59
N SER A 22 24.75 1.55 15.18
CA SER A 22 23.54 0.91 15.70
C SER A 22 23.75 0.54 17.18
N SER A 23 22.67 0.38 17.94
CA SER A 23 22.69 -0.05 19.33
C SER A 23 23.40 -1.39 19.58
N ASN A 24 23.74 -2.13 18.52
CA ASN A 24 24.46 -3.40 18.53
C ASN A 24 25.92 -3.30 18.03
N GLY A 25 26.46 -2.09 17.83
CA GLY A 25 27.87 -1.91 17.44
C GLY A 25 28.20 -2.31 15.99
N GLN A 26 27.22 -2.60 15.13
CA GLN A 26 27.46 -2.85 13.71
C GLN A 26 27.50 -1.52 12.95
N TYR A 27 28.56 -1.30 12.16
CA TYR A 27 28.62 -0.22 11.20
C TYR A 27 27.57 -0.46 10.11
N LEU A 28 26.56 0.39 10.07
CA LEU A 28 25.60 0.37 8.96
C LEU A 28 26.28 0.94 7.71
N SER A 29 26.06 0.29 6.56
CA SER A 29 26.52 0.80 5.26
C SER A 29 26.02 2.23 5.02
N PRO A 30 26.78 3.08 4.29
CA PRO A 30 26.34 4.43 3.97
C PRO A 30 25.03 4.40 3.19
N ILE A 31 24.18 5.40 3.41
CA ILE A 31 22.92 5.57 2.67
C ILE A 31 23.25 6.21 1.32
N ASN A 32 22.89 5.51 0.23
CA ASN A 32 23.03 5.99 -1.12
C ASN A 32 21.69 6.58 -1.62
N THR A 33 21.77 7.63 -2.41
CA THR A 33 20.63 8.20 -3.16
C THR A 33 21.16 8.83 -4.44
N ASP A 34 20.36 8.80 -5.50
CA ASP A 34 20.64 9.52 -6.76
C ASP A 34 19.97 10.89 -6.81
N HIS A 35 19.14 11.20 -5.81
CA HIS A 35 18.36 12.44 -5.77
C HIS A 35 19.21 13.61 -5.27
N LYS A 36 19.18 14.70 -6.05
CA LYS A 36 19.87 15.95 -5.68
C LYS A 36 18.90 16.89 -4.98
N LEU A 37 19.35 17.50 -3.87
CA LEU A 37 18.56 18.50 -3.13
C LEU A 37 18.49 19.81 -3.93
N LYS A 38 17.36 20.06 -4.59
CA LYS A 38 17.13 21.23 -5.44
C LYS A 38 16.13 22.22 -4.84
N ASN A 39 15.28 21.74 -3.96
CA ASN A 39 14.20 22.51 -3.37
C ASN A 39 13.90 22.02 -1.94
N GLN A 40 12.94 22.69 -1.28
CA GLN A 40 12.59 22.39 0.12
C GLN A 40 11.94 21.00 0.28
N LEU A 41 11.16 20.54 -0.70
CA LEU A 41 10.58 19.19 -0.65
C LEU A 41 11.69 18.15 -0.62
N ASP A 42 12.71 18.29 -1.48
CA ASP A 42 13.85 17.37 -1.52
C ASP A 42 14.58 17.35 -0.17
N THR A 43 14.76 18.51 0.46
CA THR A 43 15.41 18.63 1.77
C THR A 43 14.60 17.94 2.86
N ILE A 44 13.28 18.17 2.91
CA ILE A 44 12.38 17.55 3.89
C ILE A 44 12.43 16.01 3.75
N VAL A 45 12.20 15.49 2.54
CA VAL A 45 12.22 14.05 2.30
C VAL A 45 13.56 13.44 2.66
N ASN A 46 14.67 14.10 2.25
CA ASN A 46 16.01 13.60 2.59
C ASN A 46 16.25 13.53 4.09
N CYS A 47 15.90 14.57 4.85
CA CYS A 47 16.09 14.58 6.31
C CYS A 47 15.25 13.47 6.98
N SER A 48 13.97 13.38 6.63
CA SER A 48 13.05 12.37 7.19
C SER A 48 13.49 10.93 6.86
N VAL A 49 13.94 10.66 5.62
CA VAL A 49 14.38 9.32 5.23
C VAL A 49 15.72 8.95 5.85
N VAL A 50 16.67 9.89 5.92
CA VAL A 50 17.96 9.63 6.57
C VAL A 50 17.77 9.34 8.06
N ASP A 51 16.91 10.10 8.75
CA ASP A 51 16.54 9.83 10.14
C ASP A 51 15.87 8.46 10.29
N TYR A 52 14.86 8.17 9.44
CA TYR A 52 14.18 6.87 9.42
C TYR A 52 15.16 5.71 9.24
N LEU A 53 16.02 5.74 8.24
CA LEU A 53 17.01 4.69 7.97
C LEU A 53 18.06 4.58 9.09
N SER A 54 18.40 5.69 9.75
CA SER A 54 19.35 5.66 10.87
C SER A 54 18.80 5.00 12.12
N ASN A 55 17.48 5.04 12.30
CA ASN A 55 16.79 4.50 13.47
C ASN A 55 16.12 3.14 13.23
N ASN A 56 16.18 2.60 12.01
CA ASN A 56 15.56 1.33 11.65
C ASN A 56 16.52 0.46 10.81
N ASN A 57 16.30 -0.85 10.86
CA ASN A 57 17.11 -1.82 10.12
C ASN A 57 16.66 -1.98 8.65
N THR A 58 15.92 -1.01 8.12
CA THR A 58 15.49 -0.97 6.72
C THR A 58 16.68 -0.77 5.79
N PHE A 59 16.73 -1.52 4.69
CA PHE A 59 17.81 -1.42 3.71
C PHE A 59 17.52 -0.43 2.60
N SER A 60 16.26 -0.35 2.13
CA SER A 60 15.89 0.65 1.13
C SER A 60 14.50 1.23 1.37
N VAL A 61 14.34 2.49 0.95
CA VAL A 61 13.10 3.26 0.95
C VAL A 61 12.91 3.89 -0.41
N SER A 62 11.77 3.62 -1.04
CA SER A 62 11.35 4.30 -2.26
C SER A 62 10.06 5.06 -1.99
N ILE A 63 10.01 6.33 -2.37
CA ILE A 63 8.89 7.24 -2.13
C ILE A 63 8.44 7.87 -3.43
N GLY A 64 7.14 7.85 -3.68
CA GLY A 64 6.49 8.65 -4.70
C GLY A 64 5.60 9.71 -4.06
N ILE A 65 5.78 10.96 -4.42
CA ILE A 65 4.97 12.09 -3.95
C ILE A 65 4.29 12.77 -5.12
N TYR A 66 2.98 12.95 -5.02
CA TYR A 66 2.17 13.76 -5.91
C TYR A 66 1.70 15.01 -5.16
N ILE A 67 1.99 16.19 -5.71
CA ILE A 67 1.51 17.47 -5.17
C ILE A 67 1.06 18.35 -6.32
N LYS A 68 -0.24 18.69 -6.40
CA LYS A 68 -0.82 19.67 -7.33
C LYS A 68 -0.35 19.47 -8.78
N GLY A 69 -0.42 18.24 -9.27
CA GLY A 69 -0.04 17.85 -10.63
C GLY A 69 1.43 17.49 -10.81
N HIS A 70 2.29 17.68 -9.82
CA HIS A 70 3.71 17.34 -9.88
C HIS A 70 3.99 16.00 -9.21
N LYS A 71 4.67 15.11 -9.92
CA LYS A 71 5.14 13.80 -9.43
C LYS A 71 6.64 13.86 -9.18
N THR A 72 7.07 13.39 -8.02
CA THR A 72 8.50 13.29 -7.67
C THR A 72 8.75 11.92 -7.04
N THR A 73 9.86 11.30 -7.41
CA THR A 73 10.30 10.02 -6.86
C THR A 73 11.61 10.19 -6.10
N TYR A 74 11.76 9.44 -5.01
CA TYR A 74 12.95 9.42 -4.17
C TYR A 74 13.31 7.98 -3.86
N THR A 75 14.60 7.64 -4.01
CA THR A 75 15.11 6.32 -3.66
C THR A 75 16.35 6.45 -2.78
N TYR A 76 16.36 5.66 -1.71
CA TYR A 76 17.46 5.58 -0.74
C TYR A 76 17.76 4.12 -0.44
N SER A 77 19.03 3.76 -0.33
CA SER A 77 19.40 2.38 -0.01
C SER A 77 20.78 2.29 0.66
N ARG A 78 20.91 1.29 1.52
CA ARG A 78 22.19 0.80 2.07
C ARG A 78 22.80 -0.33 1.24
N GLU A 79 22.07 -0.77 0.21
CA GLU A 79 22.45 -1.81 -0.74
C GLU A 79 22.44 -1.26 -2.16
N LYS A 80 22.15 -2.10 -3.16
CA LYS A 80 21.89 -1.64 -4.53
C LYS A 80 20.76 -0.62 -4.53
N LEU A 81 21.02 0.57 -5.04
CA LEU A 81 20.00 1.63 -5.12
C LEU A 81 18.90 1.22 -6.10
N PRO A 82 17.64 1.13 -5.66
CA PRO A 82 16.53 0.91 -6.58
C PRO A 82 16.32 2.12 -7.49
N ASN A 83 15.68 1.92 -8.63
CA ASN A 83 15.09 2.99 -9.43
C ASN A 83 13.55 2.97 -9.31
N ALA A 84 12.89 3.97 -9.86
CA ALA A 84 11.43 4.13 -9.75
C ALA A 84 10.62 3.06 -10.51
N ASP A 85 11.27 2.24 -11.34
CA ASP A 85 10.67 1.15 -12.12
C ASP A 85 10.95 -0.23 -11.52
N ASN A 86 11.70 -0.32 -10.41
CA ASN A 86 11.87 -1.58 -9.71
C ASN A 86 10.59 -1.98 -8.97
N TYR A 87 10.33 -3.28 -8.95
CA TYR A 87 9.13 -3.86 -8.36
C TYR A 87 9.26 -4.05 -6.85
N TYR A 88 8.16 -3.73 -6.17
CA TYR A 88 7.90 -4.10 -4.78
C TYR A 88 6.59 -4.88 -4.71
N ASN A 89 6.48 -5.84 -3.81
CA ASN A 89 5.17 -6.40 -3.48
C ASN A 89 4.45 -5.45 -2.53
N ILE A 90 3.34 -4.85 -3.00
CA ILE A 90 2.60 -3.81 -2.26
C ILE A 90 1.60 -4.36 -1.23
N GLY A 91 1.58 -5.68 -1.05
CA GLY A 91 0.76 -6.33 -0.03
C GLY A 91 -0.71 -5.91 -0.12
N SER A 92 -1.27 -5.56 1.03
CA SER A 92 -2.69 -5.25 1.17
C SER A 92 -3.15 -3.95 0.51
N VAL A 93 -2.26 -3.07 0.05
CA VAL A 93 -2.63 -1.92 -0.80
C VAL A 93 -3.39 -2.40 -2.05
N ALA A 94 -3.10 -3.61 -2.52
CA ALA A 94 -3.84 -4.26 -3.62
C ALA A 94 -5.35 -4.40 -3.39
N LYS A 95 -5.83 -4.32 -2.13
CA LYS A 95 -7.27 -4.35 -1.85
C LYS A 95 -8.00 -3.11 -2.35
N THR A 96 -7.30 -1.98 -2.48
CA THR A 96 -7.87 -0.77 -3.08
C THR A 96 -8.14 -0.98 -4.57
N PHE A 97 -7.31 -1.76 -5.27
CA PHE A 97 -7.54 -2.15 -6.67
C PHE A 97 -8.74 -3.09 -6.81
N VAL A 98 -8.91 -4.04 -5.88
CA VAL A 98 -10.12 -4.90 -5.84
C VAL A 98 -11.36 -4.04 -5.59
N GLY A 99 -11.26 -3.03 -4.73
CA GLY A 99 -12.32 -2.04 -4.50
C GLY A 99 -12.68 -1.26 -5.78
N ALA A 100 -11.67 -0.84 -6.55
CA ALA A 100 -11.87 -0.16 -7.82
C ALA A 100 -12.54 -1.07 -8.87
N LEU A 101 -12.10 -2.34 -8.96
CA LEU A 101 -12.73 -3.33 -9.84
C LEU A 101 -14.18 -3.63 -9.42
N LEU A 102 -14.47 -3.69 -8.11
CA LEU A 102 -15.86 -3.79 -7.62
C LEU A 102 -16.67 -2.57 -7.99
N ALA A 103 -16.13 -1.37 -7.85
CA ALA A 103 -16.82 -0.13 -8.25
C ALA A 103 -17.10 -0.10 -9.75
N GLN A 104 -16.16 -0.58 -10.58
CA GLN A 104 -16.39 -0.77 -12.03
C GLN A 104 -17.53 -1.76 -12.28
N ALA A 105 -17.56 -2.90 -11.56
CA ALA A 105 -18.64 -3.87 -11.68
C ALA A 105 -20.04 -3.31 -11.32
N VAL A 106 -20.07 -2.35 -10.38
CA VAL A 106 -21.31 -1.61 -10.05
C VAL A 106 -21.73 -0.71 -11.21
N LEU A 107 -20.80 0.03 -11.81
CA LEU A 107 -21.06 0.88 -12.97
C LEU A 107 -21.54 0.07 -14.18
N ASP A 108 -20.95 -1.10 -14.39
CA ASP A 108 -21.32 -2.06 -15.44
C ASP A 108 -22.64 -2.80 -15.15
N LYS A 109 -23.27 -2.52 -14.00
CA LYS A 109 -24.51 -3.18 -13.54
C LYS A 109 -24.37 -4.71 -13.41
N LYS A 110 -23.17 -5.22 -13.20
CA LYS A 110 -22.87 -6.62 -12.95
C LYS A 110 -23.12 -7.01 -11.50
N ILE A 111 -22.85 -6.07 -10.57
CA ILE A 111 -22.96 -6.27 -9.12
C ILE A 111 -23.69 -5.06 -8.51
N ASN A 112 -24.46 -5.30 -7.44
CA ASN A 112 -24.98 -4.24 -6.57
C ASN A 112 -24.39 -4.40 -5.18
N LEU A 113 -23.91 -3.30 -4.58
CA LEU A 113 -23.27 -3.28 -3.27
C LEU A 113 -24.16 -3.77 -2.14
N ASP A 114 -25.47 -3.58 -2.25
CA ASP A 114 -26.46 -3.98 -1.26
C ASP A 114 -27.07 -5.37 -1.47
N ASP A 115 -26.74 -6.03 -2.58
CA ASP A 115 -27.15 -7.40 -2.82
C ASP A 115 -26.50 -8.37 -1.83
N ASP A 116 -27.24 -9.42 -1.49
CA ASP A 116 -26.72 -10.57 -0.78
C ASP A 116 -25.71 -11.32 -1.66
N ILE A 117 -24.54 -11.64 -1.08
CA ILE A 117 -23.45 -12.30 -1.82
C ILE A 117 -23.87 -13.66 -2.42
N ARG A 118 -24.85 -14.32 -1.82
CA ARG A 118 -25.36 -15.62 -2.28
C ARG A 118 -25.94 -15.56 -3.69
N LYS A 119 -26.36 -14.39 -4.16
CA LYS A 119 -26.82 -14.14 -5.52
C LYS A 119 -25.74 -14.41 -6.58
N TYR A 120 -24.48 -14.24 -6.23
CA TYR A 120 -23.32 -14.32 -7.13
C TYR A 120 -22.50 -15.58 -6.96
N LEU A 121 -22.81 -16.39 -5.95
CA LEU A 121 -22.12 -17.65 -5.67
C LEU A 121 -22.80 -18.83 -6.38
N PRO A 122 -22.04 -19.80 -6.90
CA PRO A 122 -22.60 -20.99 -7.50
C PRO A 122 -23.14 -21.95 -6.43
N GLY A 123 -24.41 -22.28 -6.49
CA GLY A 123 -25.06 -23.22 -5.56
C GLY A 123 -25.70 -22.56 -4.34
N VAL A 124 -25.92 -23.35 -3.29
CA VAL A 124 -26.66 -22.93 -2.09
C VAL A 124 -25.72 -22.69 -0.92
N TYR A 125 -25.85 -21.55 -0.25
CA TYR A 125 -25.07 -21.13 0.92
C TYR A 125 -25.98 -20.60 2.04
N SER A 126 -26.84 -21.45 2.60
CA SER A 126 -27.75 -21.07 3.68
C SER A 126 -27.04 -20.61 4.97
N ASN A 127 -25.77 -20.98 5.10
CA ASN A 127 -24.89 -20.63 6.22
C ASN A 127 -24.38 -19.18 6.21
N LEU A 128 -24.40 -18.48 5.06
CA LEU A 128 -23.82 -17.12 4.91
C LEU A 128 -24.77 -16.03 5.39
N GLN A 129 -25.32 -16.24 6.58
CA GLN A 129 -26.15 -15.27 7.29
C GLN A 129 -26.03 -15.47 8.80
N TYR A 130 -26.24 -14.40 9.54
CA TYR A 130 -26.40 -14.43 10.98
C TYR A 130 -27.87 -14.14 11.32
N ARG A 131 -28.59 -15.13 11.91
CA ARG A 131 -30.05 -15.10 12.02
C ARG A 131 -30.69 -14.85 10.64
N ALA A 132 -31.40 -13.74 10.44
CA ALA A 132 -32.03 -13.38 9.15
C ALA A 132 -31.18 -12.38 8.31
N HIS A 133 -29.98 -12.01 8.77
CA HIS A 133 -29.14 -11.00 8.12
C HIS A 133 -28.08 -11.64 7.26
N GLY A 134 -28.22 -11.55 5.92
CA GLY A 134 -27.25 -12.01 4.94
C GLY A 134 -26.03 -11.08 4.83
N ILE A 135 -24.94 -11.61 4.31
CA ILE A 135 -23.76 -10.81 3.99
C ILE A 135 -24.02 -10.05 2.69
N ARG A 136 -23.89 -8.73 2.68
CA ARG A 136 -23.97 -7.92 1.46
C ARG A 136 -22.59 -7.77 0.80
N VAL A 137 -22.55 -7.51 -0.50
CA VAL A 137 -21.30 -7.35 -1.27
C VAL A 137 -20.39 -6.30 -0.63
N LYS A 138 -20.91 -5.12 -0.28
CA LYS A 138 -20.12 -4.07 0.40
C LYS A 138 -19.46 -4.53 1.70
N HIS A 139 -20.05 -5.49 2.42
CA HIS A 139 -19.49 -5.99 3.68
C HIS A 139 -18.18 -6.75 3.48
N LEU A 140 -17.95 -7.31 2.28
CA LEU A 140 -16.67 -7.93 1.92
C LEU A 140 -15.59 -6.87 1.68
N ALA A 141 -15.92 -5.79 0.98
CA ALA A 141 -14.98 -4.74 0.60
C ALA A 141 -14.61 -3.80 1.76
N ASN A 142 -15.51 -3.63 2.75
CA ASN A 142 -15.31 -2.73 3.89
C ASN A 142 -15.01 -3.47 5.21
N HIS A 143 -14.70 -4.77 5.14
CA HIS A 143 -14.30 -5.60 6.28
C HIS A 143 -15.35 -5.71 7.41
N THR A 144 -16.63 -5.71 7.05
CA THR A 144 -17.74 -5.87 8.01
C THR A 144 -18.58 -7.13 7.78
N SER A 145 -18.04 -8.10 7.03
CA SER A 145 -18.76 -9.32 6.66
C SER A 145 -19.07 -10.26 7.82
N ALA A 146 -18.42 -10.08 8.97
CA ALA A 146 -18.47 -11.00 10.11
C ALA A 146 -18.05 -12.44 9.79
N LEU A 147 -17.38 -12.68 8.64
CA LEU A 147 -16.76 -13.95 8.32
C LEU A 147 -15.52 -14.19 9.20
N PRO A 148 -15.21 -15.43 9.57
CA PRO A 148 -13.95 -15.76 10.24
C PRO A 148 -12.74 -15.24 9.45
N LYS A 149 -11.71 -14.74 10.15
CA LYS A 149 -10.50 -14.21 9.49
C LYS A 149 -9.76 -15.25 8.69
N THR A 150 -9.81 -16.50 9.14
CA THR A 150 -9.26 -17.67 8.47
C THR A 150 -10.28 -18.79 8.53
N PHE A 151 -10.77 -19.24 7.41
CA PHE A 151 -11.59 -20.44 7.30
C PHE A 151 -11.03 -21.45 6.30
N ARG A 152 -9.89 -21.13 5.73
CA ARG A 152 -9.11 -22.06 4.91
C ARG A 152 -8.50 -23.10 5.84
N SER A 153 -9.19 -24.20 5.97
CA SER A 153 -8.81 -25.30 6.87
C SER A 153 -7.66 -26.10 6.26
N LEU A 154 -6.44 -25.72 6.60
CA LEU A 154 -5.33 -26.67 6.43
C LEU A 154 -5.30 -27.59 7.67
N PRO A 155 -5.22 -28.91 7.47
CA PRO A 155 -5.01 -29.83 8.59
C PRO A 155 -3.75 -29.43 9.38
N THR A 156 -3.79 -29.57 10.72
CA THR A 156 -2.65 -29.19 11.60
C THR A 156 -1.33 -29.80 11.13
N LYS A 157 -1.35 -31.07 10.72
CA LYS A 157 -0.17 -31.77 10.16
C LYS A 157 0.41 -31.06 8.93
N VAL A 158 -0.45 -30.48 8.07
CA VAL A 158 0.01 -29.71 6.89
C VAL A 158 0.64 -28.38 7.33
N VAL A 159 0.01 -27.68 8.27
CA VAL A 159 0.58 -26.44 8.83
C VAL A 159 1.96 -26.69 9.44
N ASP A 160 2.11 -27.79 10.19
CA ASP A 160 3.38 -28.15 10.80
C ASP A 160 4.44 -28.52 9.74
N SER A 161 4.05 -29.25 8.68
CA SER A 161 4.94 -29.55 7.55
C SER A 161 5.40 -28.29 6.81
N LEU A 162 4.50 -27.30 6.65
CA LEU A 162 4.84 -26.04 5.98
C LEU A 162 5.86 -25.21 6.75
N ARG A 163 5.94 -25.31 8.07
CA ARG A 163 6.92 -24.58 8.89
C ARG A 163 8.38 -24.91 8.58
N GLY A 164 8.63 -26.12 8.06
CA GLY A 164 9.98 -26.56 7.66
C GLY A 164 10.37 -26.21 6.24
N LEU A 165 9.46 -25.64 5.45
CA LEU A 165 9.68 -25.29 4.06
C LEU A 165 10.16 -23.85 3.90
N THR A 166 10.92 -23.58 2.84
CA THR A 166 11.26 -22.23 2.40
C THR A 166 10.00 -21.48 1.94
N ILE A 167 10.04 -20.17 1.88
CA ILE A 167 8.89 -19.36 1.44
C ILE A 167 8.43 -19.73 0.02
N PRO A 168 9.31 -19.89 -0.99
CA PRO A 168 8.88 -20.36 -2.32
C PRO A 168 8.16 -21.70 -2.30
N GLU A 169 8.65 -22.68 -1.52
CA GLU A 169 8.00 -23.99 -1.39
C GLU A 169 6.63 -23.89 -0.72
N GLN A 170 6.51 -23.05 0.32
CA GLN A 170 5.20 -22.74 0.93
C GLN A 170 4.24 -22.12 -0.07
N VAL A 171 4.72 -21.19 -0.89
CA VAL A 171 3.92 -20.51 -1.93
C VAL A 171 3.47 -21.49 -2.99
N ASP A 172 4.35 -22.38 -3.47
CA ASP A 172 3.98 -23.42 -4.44
C ASP A 172 2.88 -24.36 -3.89
N TYR A 173 3.04 -24.79 -2.64
CA TYR A 173 2.04 -25.66 -2.00
C TYR A 173 0.70 -24.95 -1.81
N LEU A 174 0.72 -23.75 -1.24
CA LEU A 174 -0.48 -22.98 -0.90
C LEU A 174 -1.16 -22.36 -2.13
N GLY A 175 -0.39 -22.09 -3.18
CA GLY A 175 -0.90 -21.61 -4.47
C GLY A 175 -1.82 -22.62 -5.18
N LYS A 176 -1.75 -23.90 -4.81
CA LYS A 176 -2.69 -24.93 -5.30
C LYS A 176 -4.10 -24.80 -4.72
N TYR A 177 -4.31 -23.96 -3.71
CA TYR A 177 -5.62 -23.66 -3.17
C TYR A 177 -6.46 -22.89 -4.18
N SER A 178 -7.41 -23.58 -4.79
CA SER A 178 -8.21 -23.07 -5.90
C SER A 178 -9.46 -22.29 -5.45
N ARG A 179 -10.14 -21.69 -6.42
CA ARG A 179 -11.47 -21.11 -6.23
C ARG A 179 -12.48 -22.13 -5.70
N ASP A 180 -12.44 -23.36 -6.19
CA ASP A 180 -13.35 -24.43 -5.74
C ASP A 180 -13.08 -24.81 -4.29
N ASN A 181 -11.82 -24.88 -3.87
CA ASN A 181 -11.47 -25.06 -2.45
C ASN A 181 -12.03 -23.95 -1.57
N LEU A 182 -11.93 -22.68 -2.02
CA LEU A 182 -12.51 -21.55 -1.31
C LEU A 182 -14.03 -21.69 -1.17
N LEU A 183 -14.72 -22.05 -2.27
CA LEU A 183 -16.16 -22.22 -2.28
C LEU A 183 -16.63 -23.38 -1.38
N ASP A 184 -15.89 -24.47 -1.32
CA ASP A 184 -16.14 -25.60 -0.43
C ASP A 184 -15.93 -25.24 1.04
N ASP A 185 -14.87 -24.50 1.35
CA ASP A 185 -14.63 -24.02 2.71
C ASP A 185 -15.67 -22.97 3.12
N LEU A 186 -16.12 -22.14 2.20
CA LEU A 186 -17.16 -21.13 2.45
C LEU A 186 -18.51 -21.77 2.86
N ARG A 187 -18.81 -23.00 2.44
CA ARG A 187 -19.99 -23.77 2.88
C ARG A 187 -19.95 -24.21 4.35
N LYS A 188 -18.74 -24.24 4.95
CA LYS A 188 -18.51 -24.75 6.31
C LYS A 188 -18.52 -23.65 7.38
N VAL A 189 -18.49 -22.37 6.98
CA VAL A 189 -18.38 -21.23 7.88
C VAL A 189 -19.66 -20.40 7.90
N LYS A 190 -19.81 -19.59 8.94
CA LYS A 190 -20.92 -18.64 9.07
C LYS A 190 -20.44 -17.34 9.74
N PRO A 191 -21.10 -16.23 9.53
CA PRO A 191 -20.86 -15.01 10.28
C PRO A 191 -21.02 -15.24 11.79
N ASP A 192 -20.15 -14.61 12.60
CA ASP A 192 -20.17 -14.67 14.06
C ASP A 192 -21.05 -13.61 14.71
N THR A 193 -21.43 -12.58 13.95
CA THR A 193 -22.33 -11.49 14.36
C THR A 193 -23.12 -10.97 13.14
N VAL A 194 -23.95 -9.93 13.35
CA VAL A 194 -24.73 -9.31 12.25
C VAL A 194 -23.78 -8.64 11.26
N PRO A 195 -23.74 -9.07 9.98
CA PRO A 195 -22.90 -8.45 8.95
C PRO A 195 -23.22 -6.95 8.79
N GLY A 196 -22.19 -6.13 8.63
CA GLY A 196 -22.30 -4.68 8.50
C GLY A 196 -22.20 -3.91 9.81
N THR A 197 -22.17 -4.57 10.98
CA THR A 197 -22.22 -3.87 12.28
C THR A 197 -20.85 -3.64 12.93
N LYS A 198 -19.85 -4.47 12.62
CA LYS A 198 -18.53 -4.40 13.25
C LYS A 198 -17.42 -4.49 12.21
N PHE A 199 -16.50 -3.55 12.27
CA PHE A 199 -15.25 -3.63 11.51
C PHE A 199 -14.35 -4.74 12.06
N SER A 200 -13.90 -5.60 11.19
CA SER A 200 -12.91 -6.64 11.48
C SER A 200 -12.11 -6.93 10.22
N TYR A 201 -10.91 -6.33 10.12
CA TYR A 201 -10.05 -6.51 8.94
C TYR A 201 -9.92 -7.97 8.55
N ASN A 202 -10.27 -8.31 7.30
CA ASN A 202 -10.39 -9.69 6.84
C ASN A 202 -9.98 -9.84 5.38
N SER A 203 -8.77 -10.34 5.14
CA SER A 203 -8.28 -10.60 3.78
C SER A 203 -9.06 -11.72 3.08
N THR A 204 -9.56 -12.70 3.83
CA THR A 204 -10.34 -13.81 3.26
C THR A 204 -11.69 -13.33 2.72
N ALA A 205 -12.32 -12.33 3.36
CA ALA A 205 -13.53 -11.70 2.83
C ALA A 205 -13.29 -11.05 1.46
N VAL A 206 -12.12 -10.43 1.25
CA VAL A 206 -11.77 -9.85 -0.06
C VAL A 206 -11.50 -10.94 -1.10
N VAL A 207 -10.98 -12.10 -0.71
CA VAL A 207 -10.85 -13.26 -1.62
C VAL A 207 -12.23 -13.78 -2.06
N VAL A 208 -13.21 -13.80 -1.16
CA VAL A 208 -14.61 -14.11 -1.53
C VAL A 208 -15.14 -13.07 -2.52
N LEU A 209 -14.85 -11.78 -2.32
CA LEU A 209 -15.23 -10.73 -3.27
C LEU A 209 -14.63 -10.97 -4.66
N ILE A 210 -13.36 -11.38 -4.74
CA ILE A 210 -12.73 -11.77 -6.02
C ILE A 210 -13.53 -12.87 -6.71
N ALA A 211 -13.91 -13.93 -5.97
CA ALA A 211 -14.72 -15.01 -6.54
C ALA A 211 -16.10 -14.54 -7.03
N LEU A 212 -16.72 -13.52 -6.40
CA LEU A 212 -17.95 -12.89 -6.92
C LEU A 212 -17.70 -12.12 -8.21
N LEU A 213 -16.61 -11.37 -8.30
CA LEU A 213 -16.23 -10.63 -9.50
C LEU A 213 -16.03 -11.58 -10.69
N GLU A 214 -15.26 -12.66 -10.49
CA GLU A 214 -15.07 -13.70 -11.51
C GLU A 214 -16.40 -14.32 -11.97
N SER A 215 -17.29 -14.64 -11.02
CA SER A 215 -18.61 -15.17 -11.36
C SER A 215 -19.45 -14.20 -12.18
N SER A 216 -19.39 -12.91 -11.85
CA SER A 216 -20.21 -11.86 -12.47
C SER A 216 -19.75 -11.47 -13.86
N TYR A 217 -18.43 -11.49 -14.09
CA TYR A 217 -17.83 -11.23 -15.39
C TYR A 217 -17.64 -12.49 -16.24
N LYS A 218 -17.62 -13.67 -15.62
CA LYS A 218 -17.24 -14.95 -16.23
C LYS A 218 -15.82 -14.93 -16.78
N ASP A 219 -14.93 -14.33 -16.02
CA ASP A 219 -13.52 -14.12 -16.39
C ASP A 219 -12.64 -14.20 -15.16
N SER A 220 -11.35 -14.49 -15.33
CA SER A 220 -10.40 -14.59 -14.22
C SER A 220 -10.10 -13.23 -13.60
N TYR A 221 -9.79 -13.22 -12.31
CA TYR A 221 -9.37 -12.00 -11.60
C TYR A 221 -8.14 -11.38 -12.24
N GLU A 222 -7.18 -12.20 -12.63
CA GLU A 222 -5.93 -11.76 -13.25
C GLU A 222 -6.18 -10.99 -14.54
N HIS A 223 -7.09 -11.49 -15.39
CA HIS A 223 -7.47 -10.80 -16.61
C HIS A 223 -8.26 -9.51 -16.33
N LEU A 224 -9.25 -9.57 -15.47
CA LEU A 224 -10.07 -8.40 -15.09
C LEU A 224 -9.23 -7.28 -14.50
N ILE A 225 -8.34 -7.59 -13.56
CA ILE A 225 -7.51 -6.59 -12.89
C ILE A 225 -6.44 -6.03 -13.84
N SER A 226 -5.86 -6.87 -14.70
CA SER A 226 -4.90 -6.43 -15.70
C SER A 226 -5.55 -5.50 -16.73
N ALA A 227 -6.75 -5.84 -17.21
CA ALA A 227 -7.50 -4.98 -18.12
C ALA A 227 -7.82 -3.62 -17.49
N TYR A 228 -8.21 -3.61 -16.21
CA TYR A 228 -8.48 -2.37 -15.48
C TYR A 228 -7.22 -1.53 -15.26
N LEU A 229 -6.16 -2.12 -14.71
CA LEU A 229 -4.95 -1.39 -14.36
C LEU A 229 -4.16 -0.95 -15.61
N LYS A 230 -3.88 -1.87 -16.54
CA LYS A 230 -3.08 -1.57 -17.73
C LYS A 230 -3.91 -0.86 -18.80
N GLY A 231 -5.10 -1.37 -19.09
CA GLY A 231 -5.92 -0.86 -20.20
C GLY A 231 -6.64 0.43 -19.85
N HIS A 232 -7.09 0.61 -18.60
CA HIS A 232 -7.90 1.75 -18.21
C HIS A 232 -7.10 2.83 -17.47
N LEU A 233 -6.24 2.45 -16.51
CA LEU A 233 -5.45 3.41 -15.72
C LEU A 233 -4.05 3.68 -16.30
N GLY A 234 -3.53 2.85 -17.21
CA GLY A 234 -2.19 2.99 -17.75
C GLY A 234 -1.06 2.50 -16.83
N MET A 235 -1.38 1.66 -15.85
CA MET A 235 -0.44 1.07 -14.91
C MET A 235 0.17 -0.21 -15.50
N HIS A 236 1.17 -0.06 -16.38
CA HIS A 236 1.71 -1.17 -17.16
C HIS A 236 2.64 -2.09 -16.37
N TYR A 237 3.19 -1.61 -15.26
CA TYR A 237 4.14 -2.31 -14.40
C TYR A 237 3.50 -2.77 -13.08
N THR A 238 2.17 -2.96 -13.06
CA THR A 238 1.44 -3.48 -11.91
C THR A 238 0.74 -4.77 -12.29
N ALA A 239 1.07 -5.85 -11.58
CA ALA A 239 0.53 -7.18 -11.87
C ALA A 239 0.49 -8.08 -10.63
N PRO A 240 -0.47 -9.04 -10.56
CA PRO A 240 -0.50 -10.06 -9.50
C PRO A 240 0.69 -11.02 -9.59
N TYR A 241 1.18 -11.29 -10.80
CA TYR A 241 2.32 -12.17 -11.06
C TYR A 241 3.35 -11.44 -11.91
N LEU A 242 4.63 -11.62 -11.58
CA LEU A 242 5.76 -11.22 -12.40
C LEU A 242 6.30 -12.43 -13.15
N ASP A 243 6.71 -12.24 -14.39
CA ASP A 243 7.44 -13.22 -15.16
C ASP A 243 8.93 -13.27 -14.78
N GLU A 244 9.68 -14.24 -15.31
CA GLU A 244 11.10 -14.43 -14.99
C GLU A 244 11.96 -13.20 -15.30
N SER A 245 11.63 -12.45 -16.35
CA SER A 245 12.37 -11.24 -16.72
C SER A 245 12.15 -10.11 -15.73
N GLN A 246 10.91 -9.94 -15.26
CA GLN A 246 10.49 -8.92 -14.30
C GLN A 246 11.01 -9.21 -12.88
N ILE A 247 11.14 -10.49 -12.51
CA ILE A 247 11.65 -10.90 -11.18
C ILE A 247 13.08 -10.35 -10.94
N ASN A 248 13.89 -10.20 -11.99
CA ASN A 248 15.23 -9.62 -11.89
C ASN A 248 15.22 -8.13 -11.48
N ASP A 249 14.11 -7.44 -11.68
CA ASP A 249 13.92 -6.03 -11.33
C ASP A 249 13.20 -5.85 -9.99
N VAL A 250 12.98 -6.93 -9.24
CA VAL A 250 12.40 -6.87 -7.90
C VAL A 250 13.45 -6.42 -6.90
N VAL A 251 13.11 -5.45 -6.05
CA VAL A 251 13.95 -5.04 -4.93
C VAL A 251 14.04 -6.18 -3.91
N GLN A 252 15.25 -6.53 -3.47
CA GLN A 252 15.45 -7.61 -2.48
C GLN A 252 14.70 -7.30 -1.18
N GLY A 253 13.77 -8.18 -0.79
CA GLY A 253 13.05 -8.10 0.49
C GLY A 253 13.85 -8.70 1.65
N HIS A 254 13.63 -8.20 2.87
CA HIS A 254 14.31 -8.67 4.08
C HIS A 254 13.31 -9.01 5.19
N ASP A 255 13.65 -9.99 6.01
CA ASP A 255 12.88 -10.32 7.22
C ASP A 255 13.18 -9.33 8.36
N ASN A 256 12.51 -9.51 9.50
CA ASN A 256 12.69 -8.68 10.70
C ASN A 256 14.09 -8.82 11.36
N LYS A 257 14.93 -9.72 10.88
CA LYS A 257 16.32 -9.89 11.30
C LYS A 257 17.31 -9.32 10.28
N GLY A 258 16.79 -8.72 9.19
CA GLY A 258 17.61 -8.20 8.10
C GLY A 258 18.16 -9.30 7.17
N GLN A 259 17.62 -10.51 7.22
CA GLN A 259 18.02 -11.57 6.30
C GLN A 259 17.26 -11.46 4.98
N PRO A 260 17.92 -11.62 3.83
CA PRO A 260 17.24 -11.57 2.55
C PRO A 260 16.22 -12.70 2.45
N VAL A 261 15.02 -12.37 1.98
CA VAL A 261 13.93 -13.33 1.77
C VAL A 261 13.80 -13.57 0.27
N PRO A 262 13.80 -14.83 -0.19
CA PRO A 262 13.55 -15.12 -1.60
C PRO A 262 12.20 -14.56 -2.05
N PHE A 263 12.20 -13.91 -3.22
CA PHE A 263 10.95 -13.43 -3.81
C PHE A 263 10.05 -14.60 -4.19
N ALA A 264 8.74 -14.43 -4.03
CA ALA A 264 7.73 -15.34 -4.51
C ALA A 264 6.45 -14.57 -4.90
N ASN A 265 5.80 -14.99 -5.96
CA ASN A 265 4.50 -14.45 -6.38
C ASN A 265 3.41 -14.89 -5.41
N LEU A 266 2.98 -14.01 -4.50
CA LEU A 266 2.02 -14.31 -3.43
C LEU A 266 0.55 -14.19 -3.85
N SER A 267 0.22 -14.18 -5.14
CA SER A 267 -1.16 -14.03 -5.58
C SER A 267 -1.95 -15.33 -5.51
N GLY A 268 -3.27 -15.24 -5.51
CA GLY A 268 -4.18 -16.37 -5.58
C GLY A 268 -5.16 -16.47 -4.41
N PHE A 269 -6.02 -17.46 -4.45
CA PHE A 269 -7.14 -17.63 -3.49
C PHE A 269 -6.67 -17.93 -2.06
N TYR A 270 -5.48 -18.46 -1.87
CA TYR A 270 -4.94 -18.66 -0.54
C TYR A 270 -4.37 -17.40 0.09
N PHE A 271 -3.54 -16.66 -0.65
CA PHE A 271 -2.82 -15.50 -0.11
C PHE A 271 -3.67 -14.23 -0.09
N GLY A 272 -4.65 -14.14 -0.99
CA GLY A 272 -5.47 -12.96 -1.20
C GLY A 272 -4.92 -12.05 -2.30
N PRO A 273 -5.53 -10.88 -2.49
CA PRO A 273 -5.05 -9.94 -3.49
C PRO A 273 -3.74 -9.31 -3.01
N THR A 274 -2.64 -9.79 -3.55
CA THR A 274 -1.35 -9.13 -3.50
C THR A 274 -0.98 -8.72 -4.91
N MET A 275 -0.23 -7.64 -5.03
CA MET A 275 0.23 -7.11 -6.31
C MET A 275 1.69 -6.73 -6.20
N ASN A 276 2.38 -6.81 -7.33
CA ASN A 276 3.69 -6.23 -7.51
C ASN A 276 3.52 -4.94 -8.30
N SER A 277 4.14 -3.87 -7.88
CA SER A 277 4.01 -2.56 -8.50
C SER A 277 5.32 -1.78 -8.41
N THR A 278 5.40 -0.68 -9.15
CA THR A 278 6.52 0.26 -9.15
C THR A 278 6.08 1.60 -8.55
N ILE A 279 7.02 2.44 -8.13
CA ILE A 279 6.71 3.79 -7.66
C ILE A 279 6.02 4.61 -8.76
N ASN A 280 6.44 4.48 -10.01
CA ASN A 280 5.86 5.22 -11.13
C ASN A 280 4.39 4.82 -11.36
N ASP A 281 4.05 3.54 -11.35
CA ASP A 281 2.67 3.09 -11.48
C ASP A 281 1.81 3.53 -10.29
N MET A 282 2.36 3.47 -9.07
CA MET A 282 1.63 3.94 -7.89
C MET A 282 1.38 5.45 -7.93
N LEU A 283 2.26 6.25 -8.53
CA LEU A 283 2.01 7.68 -8.76
C LEU A 283 0.92 7.93 -9.80
N ILE A 284 0.77 7.04 -10.81
CA ILE A 284 -0.38 7.07 -11.74
C ILE A 284 -1.66 6.80 -10.95
N TYR A 285 -1.65 5.79 -10.07
CA TYR A 285 -2.81 5.44 -9.24
C TYR A 285 -3.20 6.55 -8.26
N ILE A 286 -2.23 7.18 -7.59
CA ILE A 286 -2.44 8.31 -6.71
C ILE A 286 -3.11 9.47 -7.47
N GLU A 287 -2.55 9.86 -8.62
CA GLU A 287 -3.12 10.93 -9.43
C GLU A 287 -4.56 10.63 -9.87
N ALA A 288 -4.82 9.41 -10.36
CA ALA A 288 -6.17 9.01 -10.78
C ALA A 288 -7.18 9.09 -9.63
N ASN A 289 -6.78 8.66 -8.41
CA ASN A 289 -7.60 8.75 -7.21
C ASN A 289 -7.84 10.18 -6.73
N LEU A 290 -6.86 11.08 -6.85
CA LEU A 290 -7.00 12.47 -6.43
C LEU A 290 -7.86 13.28 -7.41
N LYS A 291 -7.67 13.07 -8.70
CA LYS A 291 -8.43 13.78 -9.76
C LYS A 291 -9.85 13.28 -9.94
N LEU A 292 -10.15 12.05 -9.53
CA LEU A 292 -11.46 11.40 -9.66
C LEU A 292 -12.08 11.49 -11.07
N ASN A 293 -11.24 11.52 -12.11
CA ASN A 293 -11.71 11.48 -13.49
C ASN A 293 -12.32 10.12 -13.85
N ASP A 294 -11.96 9.09 -13.10
CA ASP A 294 -12.54 7.77 -13.14
C ASP A 294 -13.71 7.68 -12.14
N ARG A 295 -14.90 7.37 -12.65
CA ARG A 295 -16.11 7.22 -11.83
C ARG A 295 -16.01 6.05 -10.85
N ALA A 296 -15.33 4.98 -11.21
CA ALA A 296 -15.15 3.82 -10.33
C ALA A 296 -14.27 4.21 -9.12
N LEU A 297 -13.17 4.93 -9.32
CA LEU A 297 -12.36 5.44 -8.23
C LEU A 297 -13.16 6.36 -7.30
N GLY A 298 -14.01 7.24 -7.87
CA GLY A 298 -14.92 8.08 -7.07
C GLY A 298 -15.86 7.29 -6.17
N LEU A 299 -16.37 6.15 -6.64
CA LEU A 299 -17.21 5.26 -5.81
C LEU A 299 -16.41 4.60 -4.66
N THR A 300 -15.11 4.33 -4.85
CA THR A 300 -14.30 3.71 -3.78
C THR A 300 -14.11 4.63 -2.58
N HIS A 301 -14.21 5.94 -2.76
CA HIS A 301 -14.06 6.95 -1.72
C HIS A 301 -15.36 7.23 -0.94
N GLN A 302 -16.49 6.68 -1.37
CA GLN A 302 -17.75 6.84 -0.65
C GLN A 302 -17.73 6.02 0.65
N LEU A 303 -18.20 6.63 1.74
CA LEU A 303 -18.30 5.96 3.03
C LEU A 303 -19.32 4.82 2.95
N THR A 304 -18.89 3.61 3.20
CA THR A 304 -19.73 2.39 3.21
C THR A 304 -19.87 1.80 4.61
N TYR A 305 -19.01 2.21 5.56
CA TYR A 305 -19.04 1.86 6.97
C TYR A 305 -18.35 2.93 7.81
N GLY A 306 -18.77 3.07 9.07
CA GLY A 306 -18.18 4.00 10.02
C GLY A 306 -18.87 5.36 10.02
N LYS A 307 -18.14 6.40 10.46
CA LYS A 307 -18.63 7.77 10.57
C LYS A 307 -17.74 8.73 9.81
N ASP A 308 -18.33 9.80 9.30
CA ASP A 308 -17.57 10.81 8.54
C ASP A 308 -16.64 11.65 9.43
N ASP A 309 -16.91 11.73 10.73
CA ASP A 309 -16.11 12.45 11.73
C ASP A 309 -15.06 11.58 12.44
N GLY A 310 -14.84 10.35 11.97
CA GLY A 310 -13.90 9.41 12.56
C GLY A 310 -13.43 8.35 11.57
N PHE A 311 -13.11 7.17 12.09
CA PHE A 311 -12.72 6.04 11.25
C PHE A 311 -13.88 5.54 10.40
N GLY A 312 -13.63 5.34 9.13
CA GLY A 312 -14.57 4.77 8.17
C GLY A 312 -13.88 3.89 7.11
N MET A 313 -14.71 3.29 6.27
CA MET A 313 -14.29 2.50 5.12
C MET A 313 -15.04 2.92 3.87
N GLY A 314 -14.31 3.05 2.78
CA GLY A 314 -14.85 3.01 1.43
C GLY A 314 -14.89 1.59 0.87
N LEU A 315 -14.65 1.44 -0.43
CA LEU A 315 -14.42 0.13 -1.04
C LEU A 315 -12.91 -0.11 -1.13
N GLY A 316 -12.37 -0.84 -0.14
CA GLY A 316 -10.94 -1.11 -0.02
C GLY A 316 -10.12 0.00 0.63
N TRP A 317 -10.57 1.25 0.66
CA TRP A 317 -9.88 2.35 1.33
C TRP A 317 -10.32 2.49 2.79
N MET A 318 -9.36 2.67 3.68
CA MET A 318 -9.58 3.20 5.01
C MET A 318 -9.71 4.71 4.93
N ILE A 319 -10.62 5.27 5.74
CA ILE A 319 -10.94 6.70 5.76
C ILE A 319 -10.71 7.21 7.16
N ASN A 320 -10.04 8.36 7.30
CA ASN A 320 -9.87 9.02 8.59
C ASN A 320 -9.75 10.54 8.38
N ARG A 321 -9.57 11.29 9.48
CA ARG A 321 -9.28 12.72 9.47
C ARG A 321 -7.96 13.00 10.19
N ASP A 322 -7.21 13.95 9.67
CA ASP A 322 -6.00 14.44 10.33
C ASP A 322 -6.32 15.44 11.45
N GLU A 323 -5.31 15.95 12.12
CA GLU A 323 -5.42 16.93 13.21
C GLU A 323 -6.08 18.27 12.79
N ARG A 324 -6.18 18.54 11.49
CA ARG A 324 -6.88 19.71 10.90
C ARG A 324 -8.35 19.39 10.61
N GLY A 325 -8.80 18.15 10.84
CA GLY A 325 -10.11 17.65 10.42
C GLY A 325 -10.23 17.35 8.93
N VAL A 326 -9.11 17.38 8.17
CA VAL A 326 -9.07 17.08 6.74
C VAL A 326 -9.20 15.57 6.53
N ARG A 327 -10.17 15.16 5.71
CA ARG A 327 -10.41 13.77 5.37
C ARG A 327 -9.29 13.24 4.48
N TYR A 328 -8.79 12.06 4.81
CA TYR A 328 -7.82 11.34 3.99
C TYR A 328 -8.17 9.87 3.84
N PHE A 329 -7.63 9.27 2.80
CA PHE A 329 -7.76 7.86 2.48
C PHE A 329 -6.39 7.20 2.58
N TYR A 330 -6.35 6.00 3.11
CA TYR A 330 -5.09 5.27 3.21
C TYR A 330 -5.30 3.77 3.13
N HIS A 331 -4.27 3.08 2.73
CA HIS A 331 -4.11 1.65 2.94
C HIS A 331 -2.64 1.32 3.11
N ASP A 332 -2.38 0.42 4.03
CA ASP A 332 -1.06 -0.15 4.27
C ASP A 332 -0.96 -1.58 3.72
N GLY A 333 0.25 -2.03 3.47
CA GLY A 333 0.54 -3.38 3.02
C GLY A 333 1.80 -3.92 3.67
N ASN A 334 1.68 -5.09 4.28
CA ASN A 334 2.81 -5.83 4.84
C ASN A 334 2.82 -7.23 4.25
N THR A 335 3.99 -7.73 3.91
CA THR A 335 4.16 -9.07 3.34
C THR A 335 5.25 -9.85 4.07
N LYS A 336 5.06 -11.16 4.19
CA LYS A 336 6.07 -12.05 4.79
C LYS A 336 7.33 -12.21 3.92
N ILE A 337 7.31 -11.72 2.69
CA ILE A 337 8.45 -11.76 1.76
C ILE A 337 9.27 -10.46 1.79
N GLY A 338 9.15 -9.68 2.87
CA GLY A 338 10.08 -8.58 3.14
C GLY A 338 9.68 -7.25 2.55
N TYR A 339 8.38 -6.88 2.54
CA TYR A 339 7.96 -5.56 2.07
C TYR A 339 6.89 -4.97 2.96
N ASN A 340 7.01 -3.65 3.18
CA ASN A 340 5.96 -2.80 3.71
C ASN A 340 5.66 -1.66 2.73
N THR A 341 4.39 -1.35 2.56
CA THR A 341 3.92 -0.26 1.70
C THR A 341 2.88 0.55 2.43
N LEU A 342 2.90 1.86 2.25
CA LEU A 342 1.86 2.77 2.69
C LEU A 342 1.46 3.67 1.52
N CYS A 343 0.16 3.78 1.24
CA CYS A 343 -0.40 4.73 0.28
C CYS A 343 -1.40 5.62 0.98
N VAL A 344 -1.22 6.95 0.87
CA VAL A 344 -2.08 7.95 1.52
C VAL A 344 -2.50 9.02 0.53
N LEU A 345 -3.75 9.45 0.59
CA LEU A 345 -4.36 10.43 -0.30
C LEU A 345 -5.05 11.51 0.53
N TYR A 346 -4.74 12.78 0.26
CA TYR A 346 -5.39 13.97 0.80
C TYR A 346 -6.03 14.78 -0.34
N PRO A 347 -7.26 14.45 -0.77
CA PRO A 347 -7.87 15.11 -1.93
C PRO A 347 -8.01 16.63 -1.76
N THR A 348 -8.33 17.11 -0.56
CA THR A 348 -8.45 18.56 -0.27
C THR A 348 -7.13 19.31 -0.47
N ASP A 349 -6.00 18.66 -0.21
CA ASP A 349 -4.66 19.24 -0.35
C ASP A 349 -4.07 19.01 -1.76
N ASP A 350 -4.76 18.25 -2.62
CA ASP A 350 -4.24 17.70 -3.89
C ASP A 350 -2.85 17.07 -3.70
N TYR A 351 -2.77 16.24 -2.63
CA TYR A 351 -1.54 15.59 -2.16
C TYR A 351 -1.75 14.08 -2.03
N GLY A 352 -0.77 13.33 -2.46
CA GLY A 352 -0.70 11.89 -2.21
C GLY A 352 0.72 11.40 -2.12
N ILE A 353 0.92 10.35 -1.33
CA ILE A 353 2.24 9.75 -1.11
C ILE A 353 2.13 8.24 -1.10
N VAL A 354 3.11 7.58 -1.69
CA VAL A 354 3.37 6.15 -1.52
C VAL A 354 4.78 5.96 -0.99
N ILE A 355 4.91 5.13 0.03
CA ILE A 355 6.20 4.74 0.62
C ILE A 355 6.30 3.22 0.52
N MET A 356 7.38 2.73 -0.06
CA MET A 356 7.71 1.31 -0.17
C MET A 356 9.04 1.05 0.48
N VAL A 357 9.08 0.10 1.42
CA VAL A 357 10.30 -0.34 2.09
C VAL A 357 10.49 -1.83 1.91
N ASN A 358 11.73 -2.28 1.90
CA ASN A 358 12.11 -3.66 1.59
C ASN A 358 12.38 -4.50 2.84
N ASP A 359 11.53 -4.37 3.85
CA ASP A 359 11.59 -5.16 5.08
C ASP A 359 10.21 -5.44 5.69
N THR A 360 10.19 -6.26 6.75
CA THR A 360 9.00 -6.59 7.55
C THR A 360 8.92 -5.80 8.85
N ILE A 361 9.41 -4.55 8.85
CA ILE A 361 9.34 -3.66 10.01
C ILE A 361 7.90 -3.42 10.46
N ASP A 362 7.72 -2.96 11.69
CA ASP A 362 6.41 -2.52 12.19
C ASP A 362 5.84 -1.42 11.28
N GLN A 363 4.65 -1.67 10.74
CA GLN A 363 3.95 -0.74 9.83
C GLN A 363 3.81 0.67 10.40
N ARG A 364 3.75 0.82 11.72
CA ARG A 364 3.71 2.13 12.40
C ARG A 364 4.91 2.99 12.05
N LYS A 365 6.09 2.39 11.85
CA LYS A 365 7.31 3.11 11.47
C LYS A 365 7.21 3.76 10.09
N VAL A 366 6.58 3.08 9.13
CA VAL A 366 6.32 3.64 7.80
C VAL A 366 5.30 4.77 7.88
N SER A 367 4.28 4.64 8.75
CA SER A 367 3.31 5.71 9.01
C SER A 367 3.94 6.91 9.73
N GLU A 368 4.89 6.70 10.65
CA GLU A 368 5.66 7.77 11.29
C GLU A 368 6.48 8.55 10.26
N LEU A 369 7.12 7.87 9.30
CA LEU A 369 7.85 8.52 8.21
C LEU A 369 6.93 9.38 7.33
N GLU A 370 5.76 8.87 6.94
CA GLU A 370 4.76 9.66 6.20
C GLU A 370 4.32 10.89 6.98
N ASN A 371 3.96 10.71 8.24
CA ASN A 371 3.52 11.81 9.10
C ASN A 371 4.61 12.88 9.26
N ASP A 372 5.88 12.51 9.40
CA ASP A 372 6.98 13.47 9.51
C ASP A 372 7.13 14.27 8.22
N ILE A 373 7.21 13.62 7.06
CA ILE A 373 7.30 14.29 5.76
C ILE A 373 6.12 15.26 5.59
N ARG A 374 4.90 14.82 5.81
CA ARG A 374 3.69 15.64 5.66
C ARG A 374 3.69 16.82 6.64
N HIS A 375 4.02 16.58 7.91
CA HIS A 375 4.06 17.64 8.93
C HIS A 375 5.07 18.74 8.58
N GLN A 376 6.28 18.36 8.16
CA GLN A 376 7.31 19.31 7.74
C GLN A 376 6.87 20.13 6.52
N LEU A 377 6.20 19.51 5.54
CA LEU A 377 5.63 20.22 4.39
C LEU A 377 4.55 21.21 4.80
N LEU A 378 3.67 20.86 5.72
CA LEU A 378 2.63 21.75 6.22
C LEU A 378 3.22 22.95 6.97
N LEU A 379 4.25 22.73 7.80
CA LEU A 379 4.97 23.80 8.49
C LEU A 379 5.65 24.75 7.50
N TYR A 380 6.31 24.21 6.48
CA TYR A 380 6.95 25.02 5.45
C TYR A 380 5.93 25.91 4.72
N ASN A 381 4.81 25.35 4.27
CA ASN A 381 3.77 26.08 3.56
C ASN A 381 3.15 27.18 4.42
N ARG A 382 2.92 26.97 5.72
CA ARG A 382 2.42 27.99 6.65
C ARG A 382 3.38 29.19 6.76
N ARG A 383 4.69 28.95 6.81
CA ARG A 383 5.70 30.03 6.87
C ARG A 383 5.76 30.87 5.60
N GLN A 384 5.43 30.30 4.43
CA GLN A 384 5.38 31.04 3.16
C GLN A 384 4.14 31.96 3.06
N VAL A 385 3.04 31.62 3.75
CA VAL A 385 1.79 32.37 3.73
C VAL A 385 1.78 33.54 4.74
N GLN A 386 2.65 33.52 5.77
CA GLN A 386 2.81 34.62 6.70
C GLN A 386 4.02 35.48 6.26
N PRO A 387 3.83 36.62 5.54
CA PRO A 387 4.92 37.55 5.31
C PRO A 387 5.36 38.11 6.65
N SER A 388 6.66 38.21 6.83
CA SER A 388 7.32 38.75 8.04
C SER A 388 6.69 40.10 8.43
N SER A 389 5.81 40.11 9.43
CA SER A 389 5.28 41.32 10.07
C SER A 389 6.29 42.00 11.01
N SER A 390 7.60 41.90 10.71
CA SER A 390 8.67 42.42 11.56
C SER A 390 9.63 43.37 10.81
N ALA A 391 9.13 44.15 9.84
CA ALA A 391 9.91 45.22 9.24
C ALA A 391 9.08 46.49 9.16
N GLU A 392 8.72 47.05 10.32
CA GLU A 392 8.36 48.47 10.47
C GLU A 392 8.25 48.80 11.95
N LYS A 393 9.35 49.28 12.51
CA LYS A 393 9.44 50.28 13.58
C LYS A 393 10.93 50.60 13.81
N LYS A 394 11.43 51.54 13.03
CA LYS A 394 12.50 52.43 13.43
C LYS A 394 12.09 53.80 12.91
N ASP A 395 11.50 54.56 13.77
CA ASP A 395 11.59 56.01 13.83
C ASP A 395 12.44 56.38 15.06
#